data_cc17b16f1c225f8913526a7f204dd08a
#
_entry.id   cc17b16f1c225f8913526a7f204dd08a
#
_cell.length_a   1.000
_cell.length_b   1.000
_cell.length_c   1.000
_cell.angle_alpha   90.00
_cell.angle_beta   90.00
_cell.angle_gamma   90.00
#
_symmetry.space_group_name_H-M   'P 1'
#
loop_
_entity.id
_entity.type
_entity.pdbx_description
1 polymer ?
#
loop_
_entity_poly.entity_id
_entity_poly.type
_entity_poly.pdbx_seq_one_letter_code
_entity_poly.pdbx_strand_id
1 'polypeptide(L)'
;MILNKFVNNKLKKIVNVYQLNYINGSSPGLGDFLRGSFCLNQIANLLGLEFEIDVSNHPMAKYLEHSTHIHGIDYNNLEIAFQNGNKDQNGSIDYEGRQTNINPNFINDIINWLNTKDCEVLGFFCSAFPSFFNHKPECKALINSKLQPNEFMRNYIDYTLSELGLTKKGYGIIHVRTGDNYLVNEDPIDIHFINKIKNIILNLISPDRRYLIISDSNVFKKHMKSVPQCYTLIRKIEHLGGERMKNDKSTGVMNTLLEYFLMSYSNAIFSMSVYFHISGFSKYCGILNDIPFKYIKIYK
;
A
#
# COMPACT_ATOMS: atom_id res chain seq x y z
N MET A 1 17.15 17.89 18.79
CA MET A 1 15.69 17.60 18.89
C MET A 1 15.42 17.18 20.31
N ILE A 2 14.48 17.87 21.00
CA ILE A 2 14.03 17.46 22.35
C ILE A 2 12.74 16.70 22.15
N LEU A 3 12.76 15.41 22.48
CA LEU A 3 11.55 14.56 22.51
C LEU A 3 10.95 14.57 23.90
N ASN A 4 9.63 14.54 23.95
CA ASN A 4 8.90 14.32 25.19
C ASN A 4 9.27 12.94 25.77
N LYS A 5 9.23 12.84 27.10
CA LYS A 5 9.55 11.57 27.74
C LYS A 5 8.38 10.60 27.59
N PHE A 6 8.67 9.40 27.11
CA PHE A 6 7.74 8.28 27.18
C PHE A 6 7.82 7.68 28.60
N VAL A 7 6.70 7.69 29.30
CA VAL A 7 6.63 7.28 30.72
C VAL A 7 5.61 6.17 30.98
N ASN A 8 4.93 5.70 29.94
CA ASN A 8 3.92 4.65 30.07
C ASN A 8 4.59 3.27 30.24
N ASN A 9 4.72 2.84 31.48
CA ASN A 9 5.31 1.53 31.82
C ASN A 9 4.37 0.34 31.56
N LYS A 10 3.07 0.58 31.36
CA LYS A 10 2.08 -0.47 31.10
C LYS A 10 2.08 -0.88 29.63
N LEU A 11 2.16 0.07 28.72
CA LEU A 11 2.16 -0.20 27.29
C LEU A 11 3.45 -0.91 26.86
N LYS A 12 3.31 -2.09 26.24
CA LYS A 12 4.42 -2.92 25.75
C LYS A 12 4.45 -3.04 24.23
N LYS A 13 3.25 -3.02 23.60
CA LYS A 13 3.10 -3.26 22.16
C LYS A 13 2.13 -2.28 21.52
N ILE A 14 2.50 -1.79 20.35
CA ILE A 14 1.60 -1.06 19.44
C ILE A 14 1.37 -1.87 18.17
N VAL A 15 0.13 -1.87 17.69
CA VAL A 15 -0.31 -2.64 16.53
C VAL A 15 -1.01 -1.71 15.55
N ASN A 16 -0.55 -1.69 14.28
CA ASN A 16 -1.31 -1.07 13.22
C ASN A 16 -2.34 -2.07 12.68
N VAL A 17 -3.61 -1.83 12.99
CA VAL A 17 -4.72 -2.71 12.59
C VAL A 17 -5.32 -2.21 11.29
N TYR A 18 -5.55 -3.09 10.33
CA TYR A 18 -6.22 -2.80 9.07
C TYR A 18 -7.58 -3.47 9.02
N GLN A 19 -8.61 -2.69 9.16
CA GLN A 19 -10.02 -3.11 8.99
C GLN A 19 -10.80 -2.02 8.25
N LEU A 20 -11.99 -2.34 7.75
CA LEU A 20 -12.73 -1.40 6.90
C LEU A 20 -13.26 -0.20 7.67
N ASN A 21 -13.85 -0.43 8.84
CA ASN A 21 -14.52 0.59 9.62
C ASN A 21 -13.90 0.67 11.01
N TYR A 22 -13.84 1.87 11.54
CA TYR A 22 -13.41 2.23 12.87
C TYR A 22 -14.50 3.08 13.53
N ILE A 23 -14.39 3.33 14.82
CA ILE A 23 -15.39 4.08 15.58
C ILE A 23 -15.61 5.50 15.01
N ASN A 24 -14.57 6.13 14.51
CA ASN A 24 -14.60 7.51 13.99
C ASN A 24 -14.31 7.60 12.48
N GLY A 25 -14.54 6.54 11.72
CA GLY A 25 -14.34 6.59 10.28
C GLY A 25 -14.04 5.25 9.64
N SER A 26 -13.40 5.29 8.48
CA SER A 26 -13.00 4.12 7.70
C SER A 26 -11.54 4.21 7.25
N SER A 27 -10.94 3.05 6.96
CA SER A 27 -9.54 3.01 6.54
C SER A 27 -9.36 3.58 5.13
N PRO A 28 -8.27 4.33 4.90
CA PRO A 28 -7.73 4.55 3.56
C PRO A 28 -7.25 3.26 2.91
N GLY A 29 -6.64 3.35 1.73
CA GLY A 29 -6.16 2.21 0.97
C GLY A 29 -4.95 1.49 1.58
N LEU A 30 -4.65 0.28 1.06
CA LEU A 30 -3.51 -0.55 1.51
C LEU A 30 -2.18 0.22 1.52
N GLY A 31 -1.93 1.07 0.52
CA GLY A 31 -0.70 1.86 0.49
C GLY A 31 -0.55 2.81 1.67
N ASP A 32 -1.66 3.37 2.17
CA ASP A 32 -1.68 4.24 3.34
C ASP A 32 -1.45 3.44 4.63
N PHE A 33 -2.05 2.25 4.73
CA PHE A 33 -1.80 1.33 5.83
C PHE A 33 -0.33 0.92 5.92
N LEU A 34 0.28 0.54 4.79
CA LEU A 34 1.70 0.18 4.74
C LEU A 34 2.59 1.37 5.13
N ARG A 35 2.27 2.56 4.66
CA ARG A 35 2.96 3.81 5.04
C ARG A 35 2.93 4.01 6.55
N GLY A 36 1.75 3.92 7.16
CA GLY A 36 1.58 4.05 8.60
C GLY A 36 2.29 2.95 9.38
N SER A 37 2.33 1.73 8.86
CA SER A 37 3.05 0.62 9.48
C SER A 37 4.55 0.87 9.55
N PHE A 38 5.16 1.43 8.50
CA PHE A 38 6.56 1.87 8.55
C PHE A 38 6.78 3.00 9.56
N CYS A 39 5.86 3.97 9.62
CA CYS A 39 5.93 5.06 10.59
C CYS A 39 5.89 4.54 12.03
N LEU A 40 4.91 3.70 12.35
CA LEU A 40 4.74 3.16 13.70
C LEU A 40 5.90 2.25 14.13
N ASN A 41 6.43 1.44 13.21
CA ASN A 41 7.61 0.64 13.52
C ASN A 41 8.80 1.53 13.93
N GLN A 42 9.01 2.65 13.23
CA GLN A 42 10.08 3.59 13.60
C GLN A 42 9.86 4.20 14.98
N ILE A 43 8.63 4.55 15.32
CA ILE A 43 8.26 5.11 16.62
C ILE A 43 8.38 4.05 17.73
N ALA A 44 7.88 2.83 17.48
CA ALA A 44 8.01 1.73 18.43
C ALA A 44 9.48 1.47 18.78
N ASN A 45 10.33 1.39 17.77
CA ASN A 45 11.78 1.23 17.97
C ASN A 45 12.41 2.38 18.76
N LEU A 46 11.95 3.62 18.52
CA LEU A 46 12.43 4.79 19.26
C LEU A 46 12.05 4.73 20.76
N LEU A 47 10.88 4.19 21.06
CA LEU A 47 10.30 4.12 22.41
C LEU A 47 10.59 2.80 23.13
N GLY A 48 11.25 1.85 22.49
CA GLY A 48 11.50 0.52 23.04
C GLY A 48 10.24 -0.35 23.16
N LEU A 49 9.23 -0.09 22.32
CA LEU A 49 7.99 -0.87 22.25
C LEU A 49 8.08 -1.95 21.18
N GLU A 50 7.36 -3.05 21.38
CA GLU A 50 7.10 -4.01 20.32
C GLU A 50 6.16 -3.39 19.26
N PHE A 51 6.37 -3.77 18.00
CA PHE A 51 5.50 -3.38 16.90
C PHE A 51 4.99 -4.59 16.13
N GLU A 52 3.73 -4.55 15.76
CA GLU A 52 3.10 -5.56 14.91
C GLU A 52 2.06 -4.93 13.98
N ILE A 53 1.63 -5.68 12.95
CA ILE A 53 0.48 -5.34 12.11
C ILE A 53 -0.58 -6.44 12.20
N ASP A 54 -1.84 -6.04 12.08
CA ASP A 54 -2.98 -6.94 12.07
C ASP A 54 -3.94 -6.61 10.93
N VAL A 55 -4.24 -7.62 10.11
CA VAL A 55 -5.16 -7.52 8.98
C VAL A 55 -6.32 -8.50 9.11
N SER A 56 -6.47 -9.16 10.26
CA SER A 56 -7.42 -10.27 10.48
C SER A 56 -8.88 -9.87 10.28
N ASN A 57 -9.25 -8.63 10.59
CA ASN A 57 -10.61 -8.11 10.38
C ASN A 57 -10.84 -7.46 9.01
N HIS A 58 -9.85 -7.53 8.11
CA HIS A 58 -10.01 -7.02 6.75
C HIS A 58 -10.40 -8.15 5.79
N PRO A 59 -11.27 -7.94 4.78
CA PRO A 59 -11.64 -8.96 3.80
C PRO A 59 -10.47 -9.60 3.06
N MET A 60 -9.32 -8.95 3.01
CA MET A 60 -8.09 -9.51 2.42
C MET A 60 -7.51 -10.66 3.23
N ALA A 61 -7.80 -10.74 4.53
CA ALA A 61 -7.28 -11.75 5.45
C ALA A 61 -7.47 -13.19 4.96
N LYS A 62 -8.61 -13.49 4.34
CA LYS A 62 -8.93 -14.82 3.79
C LYS A 62 -8.02 -15.28 2.63
N TYR A 63 -7.21 -14.39 2.08
CA TYR A 63 -6.25 -14.68 1.01
C TYR A 63 -4.79 -14.68 1.49
N LEU A 64 -4.58 -14.44 2.79
CA LEU A 64 -3.27 -14.38 3.43
C LEU A 64 -3.04 -15.61 4.31
N GLU A 65 -1.77 -15.96 4.52
CA GLU A 65 -1.37 -17.17 5.27
C GLU A 65 -1.56 -17.00 6.78
N HIS A 66 -1.19 -15.84 7.32
CA HIS A 66 -1.19 -15.56 8.75
C HIS A 66 -2.06 -14.34 9.07
N SER A 67 -3.34 -14.58 9.31
CA SER A 67 -4.30 -13.54 9.63
C SER A 67 -5.10 -13.88 10.89
N THR A 68 -4.42 -14.06 12.00
CA THR A 68 -5.04 -14.31 13.31
C THR A 68 -5.12 -13.02 14.11
N HIS A 69 -6.19 -12.88 14.90
CA HIS A 69 -6.36 -11.77 15.83
C HIS A 69 -5.21 -11.71 16.84
N ILE A 70 -4.74 -10.52 17.12
CA ILE A 70 -3.74 -10.28 18.16
C ILE A 70 -4.44 -10.18 19.50
N HIS A 71 -4.00 -10.96 20.46
CA HIS A 71 -4.57 -10.94 21.82
C HIS A 71 -4.37 -9.57 22.49
N GLY A 72 -5.37 -9.12 23.22
CA GLY A 72 -5.34 -7.86 23.98
C GLY A 72 -5.84 -6.63 23.20
N ILE A 73 -6.24 -6.78 21.94
CA ILE A 73 -6.84 -5.69 21.15
C ILE A 73 -8.37 -5.74 21.26
N ASP A 74 -8.98 -4.58 21.54
CA ASP A 74 -10.42 -4.39 21.41
C ASP A 74 -10.76 -3.92 19.98
N TYR A 75 -11.04 -4.87 19.09
CA TYR A 75 -11.35 -4.60 17.69
C TYR A 75 -12.65 -3.83 17.47
N ASN A 76 -13.55 -3.78 18.47
CA ASN A 76 -14.80 -3.05 18.38
C ASN A 76 -14.64 -1.56 18.68
N ASN A 77 -13.58 -1.19 19.38
CA ASN A 77 -13.31 0.18 19.82
C ASN A 77 -12.00 0.76 19.24
N LEU A 78 -11.58 0.27 18.06
CA LEU A 78 -10.42 0.84 17.39
C LEU A 78 -10.70 2.25 16.89
N GLU A 79 -9.70 3.12 17.03
CA GLU A 79 -9.74 4.50 16.55
C GLU A 79 -8.83 4.67 15.33
N ILE A 80 -9.19 5.59 14.44
CA ILE A 80 -8.27 6.12 13.43
C ILE A 80 -7.44 7.22 14.10
N ALA A 81 -6.13 7.04 14.12
CA ALA A 81 -5.20 8.01 14.69
C ALA A 81 -4.07 8.34 13.72
N PHE A 82 -3.62 9.58 13.76
CA PHE A 82 -2.44 10.04 13.01
C PHE A 82 -2.53 9.83 11.49
N GLN A 83 -3.71 10.06 10.91
CA GLN A 83 -3.88 10.07 9.46
C GLN A 83 -3.06 11.19 8.83
N ASN A 84 -2.30 10.83 7.77
CA ASN A 84 -1.49 11.79 7.02
C ASN A 84 -0.57 12.70 7.89
N GLY A 85 -0.36 12.33 9.16
CA GLY A 85 0.58 13.03 10.04
C GLY A 85 2.02 12.90 9.52
N ASN A 86 2.91 13.73 10.07
CA ASN A 86 4.31 13.80 9.67
C ASN A 86 4.55 14.07 8.17
N LYS A 87 3.58 14.71 7.53
CA LYS A 87 3.75 15.27 6.21
C LYS A 87 4.59 16.54 6.35
N ASP A 88 5.64 16.70 5.57
CA ASP A 88 6.34 17.98 5.56
C ASP A 88 5.35 19.10 5.16
N GLN A 89 5.59 20.31 5.62
CA GLN A 89 4.70 21.45 5.39
C GLN A 89 4.52 21.75 3.89
N ASN A 90 5.40 21.24 3.04
CA ASN A 90 5.37 21.44 1.59
C ASN A 90 4.74 20.27 0.84
N GLY A 91 4.35 19.19 1.53
CA GLY A 91 3.79 18.00 0.90
C GLY A 91 4.78 17.22 0.03
N SER A 92 6.03 17.59 0.03
CA SER A 92 7.11 17.02 -0.74
C SER A 92 7.85 15.95 0.05
N ILE A 93 7.22 14.80 0.18
CA ILE A 93 8.05 13.60 0.30
C ILE A 93 8.50 13.33 -1.13
N ASP A 94 9.79 13.52 -1.39
CA ASP A 94 10.28 13.18 -2.69
C ASP A 94 10.01 11.69 -2.96
N TYR A 95 10.05 11.34 -4.22
CA TYR A 95 9.82 9.98 -4.68
C TYR A 95 10.73 8.94 -4.01
N GLU A 96 11.97 9.34 -3.68
CA GLU A 96 12.93 8.47 -3.03
C GLU A 96 12.66 8.40 -1.52
N GLY A 97 11.64 9.14 -1.02
CA GLY A 97 11.23 9.20 0.37
C GLY A 97 12.32 9.81 1.25
N ARG A 98 13.17 10.64 0.71
CA ARG A 98 14.24 11.30 1.45
C ARG A 98 13.65 12.39 2.34
N GLN A 99 13.04 11.95 3.42
CA GLN A 99 12.78 12.85 4.51
C GLN A 99 14.03 12.91 5.38
N THR A 100 14.74 13.97 5.26
CA THR A 100 15.97 14.22 6.03
C THR A 100 15.68 14.74 7.44
N ASN A 101 14.45 15.22 7.69
CA ASN A 101 14.09 15.87 8.94
C ASN A 101 12.96 15.12 9.65
N ILE A 102 13.23 14.73 10.90
CA ILE A 102 12.21 14.24 11.83
C ILE A 102 11.33 15.44 12.20
N ASN A 103 10.00 15.27 12.11
CA ASN A 103 9.07 16.24 12.68
C ASN A 103 8.92 15.99 14.19
N PRO A 104 9.60 16.76 15.05
CA PRO A 104 9.57 16.53 16.50
C PRO A 104 8.16 16.76 17.10
N ASN A 105 7.38 17.66 16.54
CA ASN A 105 6.02 17.92 17.02
C ASN A 105 5.13 16.69 16.82
N PHE A 106 5.17 16.11 15.61
CA PHE A 106 4.40 14.90 15.33
C PHE A 106 4.77 13.72 16.24
N ILE A 107 6.07 13.51 16.47
CA ILE A 107 6.54 12.44 17.38
C ILE A 107 6.11 12.73 18.82
N ASN A 108 6.22 13.98 19.27
CA ASN A 108 5.80 14.39 20.61
C ASN A 108 4.27 14.21 20.81
N ASP A 109 3.48 14.50 19.78
CA ASP A 109 2.03 14.27 19.81
C ASP A 109 1.70 12.79 19.99
N ILE A 110 2.39 11.91 19.24
CA ILE A 110 2.24 10.46 19.42
C ILE A 110 2.69 10.03 20.82
N ILE A 111 3.83 10.49 21.33
CA ILE A 111 4.32 10.14 22.66
C ILE A 111 3.32 10.57 23.73
N ASN A 112 2.81 11.80 23.67
CA ASN A 112 1.81 12.31 24.59
C ASN A 112 0.55 11.45 24.58
N TRP A 113 0.07 11.09 23.38
CA TRP A 113 -1.10 10.24 23.23
C TRP A 113 -0.86 8.82 23.76
N LEU A 114 0.29 8.22 23.48
CA LEU A 114 0.65 6.89 24.02
C LEU A 114 0.77 6.91 25.56
N ASN A 115 1.24 8.00 26.13
CA ASN A 115 1.32 8.16 27.60
C ASN A 115 -0.05 8.17 28.28
N THR A 116 -1.14 8.47 27.56
CA THR A 116 -2.52 8.44 28.12
C THR A 116 -3.17 7.06 28.10
N LYS A 117 -2.53 6.05 27.47
CA LYS A 117 -3.16 4.74 27.26
C LYS A 117 -2.99 3.84 28.48
N ASP A 118 -4.08 3.21 28.90
CA ASP A 118 -4.12 2.28 30.05
C ASP A 118 -4.32 0.84 29.58
N CYS A 119 -3.41 0.36 28.72
CA CYS A 119 -3.43 -1.00 28.17
C CYS A 119 -2.01 -1.52 27.97
N GLU A 120 -1.86 -2.83 27.89
CA GLU A 120 -0.58 -3.47 27.59
C GLU A 120 -0.32 -3.54 26.08
N VAL A 121 -1.37 -3.79 25.28
CA VAL A 121 -1.36 -3.83 23.83
C VAL A 121 -2.33 -2.78 23.30
N LEU A 122 -1.84 -1.90 22.44
CA LEU A 122 -2.65 -0.86 21.80
C LEU A 122 -2.81 -1.13 20.32
N GLY A 123 -4.05 -1.38 19.87
CA GLY A 123 -4.40 -1.48 18.45
C GLY A 123 -5.07 -0.21 17.95
N PHE A 124 -4.65 0.30 16.82
CA PHE A 124 -5.26 1.44 16.13
C PHE A 124 -4.82 1.50 14.67
N PHE A 125 -5.49 2.28 13.84
CA PHE A 125 -5.05 2.53 12.47
C PHE A 125 -4.26 3.83 12.37
N CYS A 126 -3.11 3.73 11.72
CA CYS A 126 -2.27 4.87 11.37
C CYS A 126 -1.89 4.83 9.89
N SER A 127 -1.98 5.98 9.21
CA SER A 127 -1.50 6.17 7.85
C SER A 127 -0.43 7.27 7.73
N ALA A 128 0.20 7.64 8.84
CA ALA A 128 1.21 8.69 8.89
C ALA A 128 2.44 8.36 8.03
N PHE A 129 3.13 9.41 7.61
CA PHE A 129 4.38 9.26 6.87
C PHE A 129 5.52 8.84 7.79
N PRO A 130 6.43 7.95 7.32
CA PRO A 130 7.62 7.59 8.08
C PRO A 130 8.46 8.82 8.43
N SER A 131 8.94 8.87 9.67
CA SER A 131 9.79 9.97 10.14
C SER A 131 11.22 9.87 9.65
N PHE A 132 11.65 8.66 9.27
CA PHE A 132 12.98 8.35 8.76
C PHE A 132 12.90 7.64 7.43
N PHE A 133 13.86 7.92 6.58
CA PHE A 133 13.88 7.37 5.24
C PHE A 133 14.25 5.88 5.18
N ASN A 134 15.14 5.42 6.06
CA ASN A 134 15.61 4.04 6.03
C ASN A 134 14.57 3.06 6.59
N HIS A 135 13.95 2.32 5.68
CA HIS A 135 13.13 1.18 6.03
C HIS A 135 14.03 -0.02 6.34
N LYS A 136 14.24 -0.27 7.62
CA LYS A 136 15.10 -1.36 8.09
C LYS A 136 14.63 -2.72 7.54
N PRO A 137 15.54 -3.63 7.19
CA PRO A 137 15.19 -4.97 6.71
C PRO A 137 14.26 -5.74 7.64
N GLU A 138 14.44 -5.60 8.96
CA GLU A 138 13.60 -6.26 9.98
C GLU A 138 12.14 -5.79 9.92
N CYS A 139 11.93 -4.48 9.69
CA CYS A 139 10.59 -3.95 9.52
C CYS A 139 9.91 -4.48 8.25
N LYS A 140 10.66 -4.54 7.13
CA LYS A 140 10.15 -5.12 5.88
C LYS A 140 9.79 -6.59 6.07
N ALA A 141 10.67 -7.37 6.71
CA ALA A 141 10.45 -8.78 6.99
C ALA A 141 9.20 -9.01 7.85
N LEU A 142 9.01 -8.19 8.90
CA LEU A 142 7.84 -8.26 9.76
C LEU A 142 6.54 -7.97 8.98
N ILE A 143 6.50 -6.89 8.19
CA ILE A 143 5.32 -6.55 7.40
C ILE A 143 5.05 -7.63 6.34
N ASN A 144 6.10 -8.08 5.63
CA ASN A 144 5.98 -9.11 4.62
C ASN A 144 5.49 -10.44 5.19
N SER A 145 5.91 -10.83 6.40
CA SER A 145 5.45 -12.10 7.01
C SER A 145 3.94 -12.13 7.23
N LYS A 146 3.31 -10.98 7.47
CA LYS A 146 1.85 -10.86 7.64
C LYS A 146 1.08 -10.75 6.33
N LEU A 147 1.77 -10.41 5.24
CA LEU A 147 1.17 -10.24 3.91
C LEU A 147 1.50 -11.39 2.96
N GLN A 148 1.91 -12.54 3.46
CA GLN A 148 2.17 -13.70 2.60
C GLN A 148 0.87 -14.26 2.02
N PRO A 149 0.81 -14.56 0.72
CA PRO A 149 -0.34 -15.18 0.10
C PRO A 149 -0.53 -16.61 0.63
N ASN A 150 -1.77 -17.00 0.95
CA ASN A 150 -2.07 -18.39 1.28
C ASN A 150 -1.96 -19.31 0.05
N GLU A 151 -2.14 -20.62 0.25
CA GLU A 151 -2.00 -21.61 -0.82
C GLU A 151 -2.93 -21.32 -2.01
N PHE A 152 -4.19 -21.00 -1.76
CA PHE A 152 -5.13 -20.64 -2.82
C PHE A 152 -4.62 -19.47 -3.66
N MET A 153 -4.18 -18.41 -3.00
CA MET A 153 -3.68 -17.21 -3.69
C MET A 153 -2.35 -17.49 -4.42
N ARG A 154 -1.45 -18.31 -3.84
CA ARG A 154 -0.21 -18.73 -4.53
C ARG A 154 -0.53 -19.47 -5.83
N ASN A 155 -1.42 -20.45 -5.77
CA ASN A 155 -1.84 -21.21 -6.95
C ASN A 155 -2.47 -20.29 -8.02
N TYR A 156 -3.27 -19.31 -7.58
CA TYR A 156 -3.90 -18.34 -8.48
C TYR A 156 -2.89 -17.39 -9.13
N ILE A 157 -1.86 -16.98 -8.41
CA ILE A 157 -0.73 -16.19 -8.95
C ILE A 157 0.03 -17.00 -10.00
N ASP A 158 0.41 -18.24 -9.68
CA ASP A 158 1.21 -19.09 -10.57
C ASP A 158 0.42 -19.45 -11.84
N TYR A 159 -0.87 -19.75 -11.71
CA TYR A 159 -1.78 -19.93 -12.84
C TYR A 159 -1.83 -18.67 -13.72
N THR A 160 -2.01 -17.49 -13.12
CA THR A 160 -2.11 -16.23 -13.87
C THR A 160 -0.80 -15.90 -14.59
N LEU A 161 0.35 -16.12 -13.96
CA LEU A 161 1.65 -15.94 -14.60
C LEU A 161 1.81 -16.88 -15.80
N SER A 162 1.40 -18.14 -15.65
CA SER A 162 1.42 -19.13 -16.73
C SER A 162 0.52 -18.71 -17.89
N GLU A 163 -0.72 -18.29 -17.64
CA GLU A 163 -1.64 -17.77 -18.68
C GLU A 163 -1.05 -16.60 -19.47
N LEU A 164 -0.31 -15.73 -18.80
CA LEU A 164 0.34 -14.57 -19.43
C LEU A 164 1.69 -14.91 -20.04
N GLY A 165 2.18 -16.13 -19.89
CA GLY A 165 3.54 -16.50 -20.30
C GLY A 165 4.62 -15.71 -19.58
N LEU A 166 4.37 -15.24 -18.36
CA LEU A 166 5.29 -14.50 -17.51
C LEU A 166 5.93 -15.40 -16.46
N THR A 167 7.12 -15.05 -16.01
CA THR A 167 7.82 -15.73 -14.92
C THR A 167 8.18 -14.75 -13.81
N LYS A 168 8.22 -15.21 -12.56
CA LYS A 168 8.67 -14.39 -11.42
C LYS A 168 10.03 -13.76 -11.72
N LYS A 169 10.16 -12.45 -11.48
CA LYS A 169 11.33 -11.62 -11.82
C LYS A 169 11.66 -11.51 -13.31
N GLY A 170 10.82 -12.05 -14.20
CA GLY A 170 10.99 -11.98 -15.66
C GLY A 170 10.24 -10.83 -16.36
N TYR A 171 9.56 -9.95 -15.62
CA TYR A 171 8.77 -8.85 -16.18
C TYR A 171 8.82 -7.59 -15.31
N GLY A 172 8.57 -6.45 -15.94
CA GLY A 172 8.34 -5.19 -15.26
C GLY A 172 6.84 -4.89 -15.06
N ILE A 173 6.54 -4.02 -14.12
CA ILE A 173 5.19 -3.46 -13.92
C ILE A 173 5.12 -2.05 -14.48
N ILE A 174 4.03 -1.75 -15.16
CA ILE A 174 3.61 -0.38 -15.46
C ILE A 174 2.29 -0.16 -14.72
N HIS A 175 2.35 0.54 -13.61
CA HIS A 175 1.17 0.87 -12.79
C HIS A 175 0.67 2.26 -13.15
N VAL A 176 -0.59 2.35 -13.62
CA VAL A 176 -1.22 3.60 -14.03
C VAL A 176 -2.45 3.88 -13.16
N ARG A 177 -2.33 4.85 -12.26
CA ARG A 177 -3.43 5.36 -11.45
C ARG A 177 -4.19 6.42 -12.25
N THR A 178 -5.37 6.07 -12.77
CA THR A 178 -6.18 6.96 -13.62
C THR A 178 -7.14 7.84 -12.84
N GLY A 179 -7.48 7.45 -11.61
CA GLY A 179 -8.32 8.19 -10.68
C GLY A 179 -9.45 7.35 -10.08
N ASP A 180 -9.87 7.74 -8.89
CA ASP A 180 -10.83 6.97 -8.09
C ASP A 180 -12.21 6.82 -8.77
N ASN A 181 -12.63 7.78 -9.57
CA ASN A 181 -13.89 7.73 -10.29
C ASN A 181 -13.96 6.54 -11.29
N TYR A 182 -12.83 6.20 -11.90
CA TYR A 182 -12.76 5.09 -12.86
C TYR A 182 -12.76 3.70 -12.20
N LEU A 183 -12.30 3.62 -10.96
CA LEU A 183 -12.36 2.40 -10.16
C LEU A 183 -13.79 2.04 -9.75
N VAL A 184 -14.58 3.08 -9.45
CA VAL A 184 -15.91 2.93 -8.85
C VAL A 184 -17.01 2.84 -9.90
N ASN A 185 -16.92 3.61 -10.97
CA ASN A 185 -18.03 3.85 -11.93
C ASN A 185 -17.77 3.28 -13.33
N GLU A 186 -16.56 2.77 -13.61
CA GLU A 186 -16.12 2.39 -14.98
C GLU A 186 -16.34 3.52 -16.01
N ASP A 187 -16.25 4.77 -15.55
CA ASP A 187 -16.48 5.94 -16.40
C ASP A 187 -15.57 5.90 -17.64
N PRO A 188 -16.05 6.37 -18.80
CA PRO A 188 -15.24 6.45 -20.00
C PRO A 188 -14.06 7.39 -19.75
N ILE A 189 -12.85 6.91 -20.01
CA ILE A 189 -11.63 7.73 -19.96
C ILE A 189 -11.48 8.43 -21.30
N ASP A 190 -11.10 9.71 -21.26
CA ASP A 190 -10.80 10.48 -22.47
C ASP A 190 -9.75 9.76 -23.33
N ILE A 191 -10.08 9.53 -24.60
CA ILE A 191 -9.21 8.82 -25.54
C ILE A 191 -7.90 9.56 -25.79
N HIS A 192 -7.89 10.90 -25.74
CA HIS A 192 -6.68 11.69 -25.87
C HIS A 192 -5.74 11.46 -24.70
N PHE A 193 -6.29 11.35 -23.49
CA PHE A 193 -5.52 10.99 -22.30
C PHE A 193 -4.95 9.59 -22.42
N ILE A 194 -5.76 8.60 -22.85
CA ILE A 194 -5.30 7.22 -23.08
C ILE A 194 -4.12 7.22 -24.07
N ASN A 195 -4.26 7.91 -25.20
CA ASN A 195 -3.22 7.96 -26.24
C ASN A 195 -1.94 8.65 -25.75
N LYS A 196 -2.07 9.71 -24.93
CA LYS A 196 -0.93 10.36 -24.27
C LYS A 196 -0.16 9.38 -23.42
N ILE A 197 -0.85 8.62 -22.53
CA ILE A 197 -0.22 7.62 -21.68
C ILE A 197 0.40 6.48 -22.51
N LYS A 198 -0.31 6.01 -23.53
CA LYS A 198 0.18 4.98 -24.45
C LYS A 198 1.50 5.39 -25.10
N ASN A 199 1.64 6.63 -25.55
CA ASN A 199 2.87 7.15 -26.12
C ASN A 199 4.01 7.19 -25.09
N ILE A 200 3.72 7.58 -23.83
CA ILE A 200 4.71 7.53 -22.75
C ILE A 200 5.17 6.07 -22.53
N ILE A 201 4.23 5.12 -22.50
CA ILE A 201 4.54 3.70 -22.32
C ILE A 201 5.41 3.19 -23.47
N LEU A 202 5.05 3.48 -24.72
CA LEU A 202 5.82 3.08 -25.90
C LEU A 202 7.26 3.58 -25.87
N ASN A 203 7.50 4.78 -25.33
CA ASN A 203 8.85 5.34 -25.16
C ASN A 203 9.61 4.77 -23.94
N LEU A 204 8.89 4.09 -23.03
CA LEU A 204 9.44 3.53 -21.79
C LEU A 204 9.84 2.07 -21.94
N ILE A 205 9.07 1.31 -22.73
CA ILE A 205 9.23 -0.14 -22.85
C ILE A 205 10.42 -0.49 -23.75
N SER A 206 11.13 -1.57 -23.38
CA SER A 206 12.16 -2.19 -24.21
C SER A 206 11.56 -3.36 -25.01
N PRO A 207 11.92 -3.55 -26.28
CA PRO A 207 11.41 -4.67 -27.10
C PRO A 207 11.79 -6.05 -26.54
N ASP A 208 12.87 -6.13 -25.77
CA ASP A 208 13.39 -7.38 -25.22
C ASP A 208 12.80 -7.74 -23.84
N ARG A 209 11.87 -6.89 -23.31
CA ARG A 209 11.30 -7.08 -21.99
C ARG A 209 9.78 -7.18 -22.04
N ARG A 210 9.22 -7.94 -21.12
CA ARG A 210 7.78 -8.06 -20.92
C ARG A 210 7.31 -7.15 -19.80
N TYR A 211 6.11 -6.62 -19.93
CA TYR A 211 5.52 -5.72 -18.94
C TYR A 211 4.08 -6.10 -18.63
N LEU A 212 3.71 -6.12 -17.35
CA LEU A 212 2.32 -6.24 -16.94
C LEU A 212 1.79 -4.85 -16.58
N ILE A 213 0.71 -4.44 -17.21
CA ILE A 213 0.02 -3.19 -16.94
C ILE A 213 -1.03 -3.42 -15.86
N ILE A 214 -0.89 -2.69 -14.76
CA ILE A 214 -1.83 -2.62 -13.65
C ILE A 214 -2.47 -1.23 -13.65
N SER A 215 -3.79 -1.16 -13.52
CA SER A 215 -4.52 0.10 -13.47
C SER A 215 -5.84 -0.07 -12.73
N ASP A 216 -6.30 1.02 -12.13
CA ASP A 216 -7.63 1.16 -11.53
C ASP A 216 -8.76 1.24 -12.58
N SER A 217 -8.44 1.28 -13.87
CA SER A 217 -9.41 1.31 -14.96
C SER A 217 -9.28 0.12 -15.91
N ASN A 218 -10.34 -0.69 -16.00
CA ASN A 218 -10.44 -1.76 -17.00
C ASN A 218 -10.58 -1.20 -18.43
N VAL A 219 -11.18 -0.02 -18.59
CA VAL A 219 -11.26 0.66 -19.90
C VAL A 219 -9.84 0.98 -20.38
N PHE A 220 -9.02 1.59 -19.55
CA PHE A 220 -7.60 1.85 -19.85
C PHE A 220 -6.84 0.55 -20.19
N LYS A 221 -6.97 -0.49 -19.35
CA LYS A 221 -6.33 -1.81 -19.58
C LYS A 221 -6.71 -2.41 -20.93
N LYS A 222 -7.99 -2.30 -21.35
CA LYS A 222 -8.45 -2.77 -22.68
C LYS A 222 -7.71 -2.07 -23.83
N HIS A 223 -7.53 -0.77 -23.75
CA HIS A 223 -6.79 -0.01 -24.77
C HIS A 223 -5.29 -0.38 -24.82
N MET A 224 -4.72 -0.79 -23.70
CA MET A 224 -3.30 -1.18 -23.61
C MET A 224 -3.00 -2.57 -24.19
N LYS A 225 -3.99 -3.41 -24.46
CA LYS A 225 -3.80 -4.74 -25.09
C LYS A 225 -3.08 -4.68 -26.45
N SER A 226 -3.19 -3.56 -27.16
CA SER A 226 -2.53 -3.36 -28.47
C SER A 226 -1.07 -2.89 -28.37
N VAL A 227 -0.57 -2.67 -27.16
CA VAL A 227 0.83 -2.25 -26.94
C VAL A 227 1.72 -3.48 -26.95
N PRO A 228 2.73 -3.56 -27.86
CA PRO A 228 3.65 -4.69 -27.87
C PRO A 228 4.32 -4.91 -26.51
N GLN A 229 4.64 -6.17 -26.18
CA GLN A 229 5.28 -6.61 -24.93
C GLN A 229 4.49 -6.27 -23.64
N CYS A 230 3.28 -5.69 -23.76
CA CYS A 230 2.44 -5.35 -22.62
C CYS A 230 1.29 -6.36 -22.45
N TYR A 231 1.14 -6.84 -21.24
CA TYR A 231 0.09 -7.76 -20.83
C TYR A 231 -0.88 -7.03 -19.89
N THR A 232 -2.14 -7.41 -19.89
CA THR A 232 -3.17 -6.79 -19.05
C THR A 232 -4.11 -7.84 -18.49
N LEU A 233 -4.57 -7.64 -17.25
CA LEU A 233 -5.64 -8.43 -16.62
C LEU A 233 -6.91 -7.59 -16.57
N ILE A 234 -7.92 -7.99 -17.35
CA ILE A 234 -9.23 -7.32 -17.34
C ILE A 234 -10.11 -8.05 -16.32
N ARG A 235 -10.03 -7.63 -15.07
CA ARG A 235 -10.77 -8.23 -13.96
C ARG A 235 -11.35 -7.12 -13.08
N LYS A 236 -12.47 -7.41 -12.43
CA LYS A 236 -13.03 -6.50 -11.43
C LYS A 236 -12.03 -6.39 -10.27
N ILE A 237 -11.64 -5.18 -9.95
CA ILE A 237 -10.80 -4.84 -8.80
C ILE A 237 -11.59 -4.00 -7.82
N GLU A 238 -11.15 -3.94 -6.55
CA GLU A 238 -11.80 -3.17 -5.49
C GLU A 238 -10.76 -2.33 -4.77
N HIS A 239 -11.18 -1.15 -4.31
CA HIS A 239 -10.34 -0.35 -3.42
C HIS A 239 -10.31 -1.03 -2.04
N LEU A 240 -9.12 -1.24 -1.47
CA LEU A 240 -9.00 -1.93 -0.18
C LEU A 240 -9.28 -1.04 1.04
N GLY A 241 -9.58 0.25 0.85
CA GLY A 241 -10.02 1.14 1.93
C GLY A 241 -11.53 1.09 2.15
N GLY A 242 -11.96 1.25 3.40
CA GLY A 242 -13.37 1.12 3.81
C GLY A 242 -14.32 2.11 3.15
N GLU A 243 -13.89 3.36 2.91
CA GLU A 243 -14.73 4.42 2.31
C GLU A 243 -15.21 4.08 0.89
N ARG A 244 -14.46 3.27 0.17
CA ARG A 244 -14.64 3.04 -1.27
C ARG A 244 -14.96 1.59 -1.62
N MET A 245 -15.01 0.71 -0.63
CA MET A 245 -15.35 -0.69 -0.85
C MET A 245 -16.87 -0.84 -0.99
N LYS A 246 -17.31 -1.21 -2.18
CA LYS A 246 -18.74 -1.45 -2.50
C LYS A 246 -19.16 -2.92 -2.26
N ASN A 247 -20.42 -3.24 -2.57
CA ASN A 247 -21.18 -4.41 -2.09
C ASN A 247 -20.68 -5.81 -2.46
N ASP A 248 -19.80 -6.00 -3.45
CA ASP A 248 -19.20 -7.31 -3.76
C ASP A 248 -17.74 -7.35 -3.39
N LYS A 249 -17.49 -7.65 -2.13
CA LYS A 249 -16.20 -7.50 -1.48
C LYS A 249 -15.21 -8.63 -1.78
N SER A 250 -15.66 -9.79 -2.25
CA SER A 250 -14.78 -10.97 -2.28
C SER A 250 -13.91 -11.07 -3.54
N THR A 251 -14.52 -11.02 -4.73
CA THR A 251 -13.78 -11.19 -6.00
C THR A 251 -12.92 -9.97 -6.32
N GLY A 252 -13.42 -8.76 -6.07
CA GLY A 252 -12.66 -7.53 -6.30
C GLY A 252 -11.43 -7.42 -5.41
N VAL A 253 -11.57 -7.74 -4.11
CA VAL A 253 -10.46 -7.79 -3.15
C VAL A 253 -9.41 -8.83 -3.58
N MET A 254 -9.85 -10.03 -3.95
CA MET A 254 -8.98 -11.08 -4.45
C MET A 254 -8.14 -10.62 -5.65
N ASN A 255 -8.79 -10.00 -6.64
CA ASN A 255 -8.11 -9.53 -7.85
C ASN A 255 -7.15 -8.36 -7.56
N THR A 256 -7.51 -7.47 -6.61
CA THR A 256 -6.60 -6.39 -6.19
C THR A 256 -5.36 -6.95 -5.49
N LEU A 257 -5.52 -7.96 -4.64
CA LEU A 257 -4.39 -8.64 -4.01
C LEU A 257 -3.56 -9.44 -5.03
N LEU A 258 -4.21 -10.08 -6.01
CA LEU A 258 -3.48 -10.71 -7.12
C LEU A 258 -2.59 -9.69 -7.83
N GLU A 259 -3.11 -8.50 -8.19
CA GLU A 259 -2.30 -7.45 -8.83
C GLU A 259 -1.16 -6.97 -7.92
N TYR A 260 -1.39 -6.88 -6.59
CA TYR A 260 -0.35 -6.57 -5.62
C TYR A 260 0.77 -7.61 -5.59
N PHE A 261 0.41 -8.91 -5.54
CA PHE A 261 1.40 -9.98 -5.52
C PHE A 261 2.13 -10.15 -6.88
N LEU A 262 1.43 -9.98 -8.00
CA LEU A 262 2.10 -9.93 -9.30
C LEU A 262 3.11 -8.78 -9.36
N MET A 263 2.77 -7.63 -8.77
CA MET A 263 3.72 -6.50 -8.66
C MET A 263 4.91 -6.86 -7.78
N SER A 264 4.71 -7.55 -6.64
CA SER A 264 5.79 -7.95 -5.74
C SER A 264 6.78 -8.98 -6.35
N TYR A 265 6.33 -9.73 -7.36
CA TYR A 265 7.17 -10.66 -8.12
C TYR A 265 7.79 -10.08 -9.38
N SER A 266 7.66 -8.79 -9.62
CA SER A 266 8.30 -8.13 -10.77
C SER A 266 9.78 -7.82 -10.54
N ASN A 267 10.47 -7.41 -11.60
CA ASN A 267 11.87 -6.95 -11.53
C ASN A 267 12.01 -5.43 -11.54
N ALA A 268 10.94 -4.68 -11.87
CA ALA A 268 10.91 -3.23 -11.85
C ALA A 268 9.47 -2.73 -11.81
N ILE A 269 9.24 -1.55 -11.20
CA ILE A 269 7.95 -0.89 -11.16
C ILE A 269 8.09 0.53 -11.75
N PHE A 270 7.32 0.82 -12.78
CA PHE A 270 7.11 2.16 -13.34
C PHE A 270 5.73 2.63 -12.93
N SER A 271 5.64 3.64 -12.06
CA SER A 271 4.37 4.14 -11.55
C SER A 271 4.02 5.49 -12.16
N MET A 272 2.80 5.60 -12.65
CA MET A 272 2.21 6.80 -13.21
C MET A 272 0.96 7.16 -12.42
N SER A 273 0.72 8.45 -12.18
CA SER A 273 -0.47 8.91 -11.45
C SER A 273 -0.98 10.22 -12.03
N VAL A 274 -2.29 10.34 -12.16
CA VAL A 274 -2.96 11.62 -12.51
C VAL A 274 -2.95 12.60 -11.35
N TYR A 275 -2.73 12.11 -10.15
CA TYR A 275 -2.58 12.95 -8.97
C TYR A 275 -1.17 13.55 -8.91
N PHE A 276 -1.02 14.62 -8.16
CA PHE A 276 0.30 15.22 -7.90
C PHE A 276 1.20 14.36 -7.00
N HIS A 277 0.66 13.28 -6.44
CA HIS A 277 1.38 12.35 -5.57
C HIS A 277 1.47 10.94 -6.19
N ILE A 278 2.47 10.21 -5.75
CA ILE A 278 2.71 8.82 -6.14
C ILE A 278 1.64 7.92 -5.53
N SER A 279 1.20 6.89 -6.25
CA SER A 279 0.34 5.86 -5.68
C SER A 279 1.07 5.09 -4.57
N GLY A 280 0.52 5.15 -3.35
CA GLY A 280 1.04 4.40 -2.21
C GLY A 280 1.03 2.89 -2.44
N PHE A 281 0.06 2.37 -3.19
CA PHE A 281 -0.08 0.95 -3.52
C PHE A 281 1.18 0.39 -4.20
N SER A 282 1.65 1.01 -5.27
CA SER A 282 2.84 0.56 -5.98
C SER A 282 4.14 0.98 -5.29
N LYS A 283 4.17 2.18 -4.67
CA LYS A 283 5.37 2.66 -3.96
C LYS A 283 5.74 1.71 -2.82
N TYR A 284 4.79 1.40 -1.94
CA TYR A 284 5.09 0.57 -0.78
C TYR A 284 5.23 -0.91 -1.13
N CYS A 285 4.62 -1.40 -2.22
CA CYS A 285 4.95 -2.70 -2.79
C CYS A 285 6.42 -2.76 -3.22
N GLY A 286 6.91 -1.76 -3.92
CA GLY A 286 8.32 -1.65 -4.33
C GLY A 286 9.27 -1.61 -3.13
N ILE A 287 8.99 -0.79 -2.13
CA ILE A 287 9.81 -0.67 -0.91
C ILE A 287 9.88 -2.00 -0.15
N LEU A 288 8.73 -2.64 0.09
CA LEU A 288 8.64 -3.89 0.84
C LEU A 288 9.41 -5.04 0.19
N ASN A 289 9.43 -5.09 -1.14
CA ASN A 289 10.00 -6.20 -1.90
C ASN A 289 11.34 -5.85 -2.57
N ASP A 290 11.96 -4.73 -2.20
CA ASP A 290 13.22 -4.24 -2.74
C ASP A 290 13.25 -4.20 -4.29
N ILE A 291 12.14 -3.76 -4.90
CA ILE A 291 12.00 -3.69 -6.34
C ILE A 291 12.38 -2.29 -6.82
N PRO A 292 13.25 -2.17 -7.84
CA PRO A 292 13.55 -0.90 -8.49
C PRO A 292 12.28 -0.19 -8.92
N PHE A 293 12.13 1.06 -8.50
CA PHE A 293 10.91 1.83 -8.66
C PHE A 293 11.20 3.18 -9.34
N LYS A 294 10.41 3.52 -10.38
CA LYS A 294 10.49 4.80 -11.07
C LYS A 294 9.11 5.46 -11.16
N TYR A 295 9.01 6.68 -10.67
CA TYR A 295 7.80 7.49 -10.83
C TYR A 295 7.88 8.34 -12.11
N ILE A 296 6.79 8.35 -12.87
CA ILE A 296 6.64 9.14 -14.09
C ILE A 296 5.42 10.02 -13.92
N LYS A 297 5.63 11.33 -13.87
CA LYS A 297 4.53 12.30 -13.75
C LYS A 297 3.75 12.34 -15.06
N ILE A 298 2.43 12.17 -14.96
CA ILE A 298 1.49 12.37 -16.04
C ILE A 298 0.58 13.52 -15.65
N TYR A 299 0.71 14.65 -16.33
CA TYR A 299 -0.19 15.77 -16.13
C TYR A 299 -1.42 15.58 -17.03
N LYS A 300 -2.61 15.83 -16.46
CA LYS A 300 -3.85 15.96 -17.24
C LYS A 300 -3.78 17.18 -18.14
#